data_7072d28b464a9f670d26bfb384c8d613
#
_entry.id   7072d28b464a9f670d26bfb384c8d613
#
_cell.length_a   1.000
_cell.length_b   1.000
_cell.length_c   1.000
_cell.angle_alpha   90.00
_cell.angle_beta   90.00
_cell.angle_gamma   90.00
#
_symmetry.space_group_name_H-M   'P 1'
#
loop_
_entity.id
_entity.type
_entity.pdbx_description
1 polymer ?
#
loop_
_entity_poly.entity_id
_entity_poly.type
_entity_poly.pdbx_seq_one_letter_code
_entity_poly.pdbx_strand_id
1 'polypeptide(L)'
;LTNFVHKTVNGLKSLLDEKGAIKLFCSEGDTMECLVTFSPDKATLNEIQSFEAKHQITLPEDYQKFITLHNGAKIFEILSDGENIGGGLQLFSLEEIEEELKYEDLFEGINGIPIGYLLEECHLMIDKDKINQGDPNYLYIFESGLEYNPLNLNFEIFLDRYILANGEPFWDWRYYTAENYYRTR
;
A
#
# COMPACT_ATOMS: atom_id res chain seq x y z
N LEU A 1 -3.19 16.07 -17.12
CA LEU A 1 -3.22 14.66 -16.70
C LEU A 1 -4.01 14.56 -15.40
N THR A 2 -5.00 13.69 -15.36
CA THR A 2 -5.88 13.51 -14.21
C THR A 2 -5.08 12.85 -13.08
N ASN A 3 -4.97 13.49 -11.93
CA ASN A 3 -4.32 12.90 -10.76
C ASN A 3 -5.29 11.92 -10.08
N PHE A 4 -5.22 10.65 -10.44
CA PHE A 4 -6.10 9.60 -9.89
C PHE A 4 -5.79 9.33 -8.43
N VAL A 5 -4.53 9.33 -8.00
CA VAL A 5 -4.14 9.19 -6.59
C VAL A 5 -4.89 10.20 -5.72
N HIS A 6 -4.94 11.47 -6.16
CA HIS A 6 -5.65 12.52 -5.43
C HIS A 6 -7.17 12.26 -5.36
N LYS A 7 -7.76 11.73 -6.45
CA LYS A 7 -9.19 11.39 -6.48
C LYS A 7 -9.49 10.22 -5.55
N THR A 8 -8.67 9.16 -5.59
CA THR A 8 -8.82 7.98 -4.76
C THR A 8 -8.72 8.34 -3.28
N VAL A 9 -7.68 9.11 -2.88
CA VAL A 9 -7.51 9.58 -1.50
C VAL A 9 -8.68 10.45 -1.04
N ASN A 10 -9.12 11.40 -1.86
CA ASN A 10 -10.26 12.25 -1.50
C ASN A 10 -11.58 11.46 -1.46
N GLY A 11 -11.75 10.48 -2.36
CA GLY A 11 -12.89 9.57 -2.34
C GLY A 11 -12.96 8.83 -1.01
N LEU A 12 -11.87 8.20 -0.59
CA LEU A 12 -11.80 7.52 0.70
C LEU A 12 -12.10 8.47 1.85
N LYS A 13 -11.45 9.64 1.90
CA LYS A 13 -11.69 10.63 2.96
C LYS A 13 -13.15 11.06 3.07
N SER A 14 -13.88 11.13 1.95
CA SER A 14 -15.30 11.51 1.95
C SER A 14 -16.23 10.45 2.57
N LEU A 15 -15.75 9.23 2.75
CA LEU A 15 -16.48 8.11 3.36
C LEU A 15 -16.22 7.97 4.86
N LEU A 16 -15.19 8.65 5.38
CA LEU A 16 -14.80 8.57 6.78
C LEU A 16 -15.71 9.45 7.64
N ASP A 17 -15.95 9.01 8.86
CA ASP A 17 -16.59 9.82 9.89
C ASP A 17 -15.61 10.88 10.46
N GLU A 18 -16.09 11.65 11.45
CA GLU A 18 -15.32 12.71 12.10
C GLU A 18 -14.07 12.20 12.86
N LYS A 19 -14.02 10.89 13.16
CA LYS A 19 -12.90 10.24 13.83
C LYS A 19 -11.93 9.56 12.87
N GLY A 20 -12.23 9.57 11.57
CA GLY A 20 -11.48 8.85 10.55
C GLY A 20 -11.85 7.37 10.45
N ALA A 21 -12.99 6.97 11.02
CA ALA A 21 -13.47 5.59 10.99
C ALA A 21 -14.42 5.35 9.80
N ILE A 22 -14.45 4.09 9.37
CA ILE A 22 -15.35 3.59 8.32
C ILE A 22 -15.81 2.18 8.67
N LYS A 23 -17.06 1.85 8.33
CA LYS A 23 -17.57 0.47 8.41
C LYS A 23 -17.47 -0.19 7.06
N LEU A 24 -16.77 -1.31 7.01
CA LEU A 24 -16.58 -2.12 5.82
C LEU A 24 -17.37 -3.42 5.92
N PHE A 25 -17.83 -3.92 4.78
CA PHE A 25 -18.39 -5.26 4.68
C PHE A 25 -17.26 -6.25 4.51
N CYS A 26 -17.25 -7.28 5.36
CA CYS A 26 -16.35 -8.42 5.27
C CYS A 26 -16.98 -9.56 4.51
N SER A 27 -16.19 -10.58 4.19
CA SER A 27 -16.70 -11.87 3.74
C SER A 27 -17.72 -12.44 4.75
N GLU A 28 -18.75 -13.12 4.25
CA GLU A 28 -19.83 -13.72 5.07
C GLU A 28 -20.92 -12.76 5.57
N GLY A 29 -20.85 -11.48 5.19
CA GLY A 29 -21.91 -10.51 5.49
C GLY A 29 -21.75 -9.76 6.81
N ASP A 30 -20.64 -9.98 7.50
CA ASP A 30 -20.28 -9.22 8.70
C ASP A 30 -19.79 -7.83 8.35
N THR A 31 -19.76 -6.94 9.34
CA THR A 31 -19.19 -5.60 9.20
C THR A 31 -18.02 -5.41 10.17
N MET A 32 -16.98 -4.78 9.69
CA MET A 32 -15.79 -4.43 10.45
C MET A 32 -15.66 -2.91 10.51
N GLU A 33 -15.35 -2.37 11.67
CA GLU A 33 -15.02 -0.97 11.83
C GLU A 33 -13.51 -0.79 11.69
N CYS A 34 -13.12 0.14 10.81
CA CYS A 34 -11.70 0.40 10.53
C CYS A 34 -11.38 1.87 10.67
N LEU A 35 -10.14 2.15 11.06
CA LEU A 35 -9.57 3.49 11.12
C LEU A 35 -8.71 3.75 9.88
N VAL A 36 -8.79 4.97 9.36
CA VAL A 36 -7.92 5.47 8.29
C VAL A 36 -7.25 6.74 8.77
N THR A 37 -5.93 6.73 8.79
CA THR A 37 -5.13 7.87 9.20
C THR A 37 -4.15 8.24 8.07
N PHE A 38 -4.26 9.47 7.59
CA PHE A 38 -3.27 10.05 6.67
C PHE A 38 -2.31 10.94 7.44
N SER A 39 -1.00 10.82 7.18
CA SER A 39 -0.03 11.74 7.73
C SER A 39 -0.41 13.19 7.39
N PRO A 40 -0.39 14.12 8.35
CA PRO A 40 -0.54 15.54 8.07
C PRO A 40 0.68 16.12 7.35
N ASP A 41 1.83 15.47 7.48
CA ASP A 41 3.08 15.88 6.85
C ASP A 41 3.10 15.52 5.36
N LYS A 42 3.90 16.27 4.61
CA LYS A 42 4.04 16.13 3.17
C LYS A 42 5.51 16.08 2.83
N ALA A 43 5.90 15.13 2.00
CA ALA A 43 7.24 15.13 1.47
C ALA A 43 7.44 16.31 0.51
N THR A 44 8.49 17.08 0.71
CA THR A 44 8.90 18.14 -0.19
C THR A 44 9.67 17.58 -1.39
N LEU A 45 9.72 18.32 -2.49
CA LEU A 45 10.52 17.92 -3.65
C LEU A 45 12.01 17.74 -3.31
N ASN A 46 12.55 18.56 -2.38
CA ASN A 46 13.93 18.42 -1.96
C ASN A 46 14.19 17.14 -1.17
N GLU A 47 13.26 16.75 -0.30
CA GLU A 47 13.35 15.47 0.45
C GLU A 47 13.27 14.29 -0.51
N ILE A 48 12.34 14.32 -1.46
CA ILE A 48 12.22 13.28 -2.50
C ILE A 48 13.52 13.17 -3.30
N GLN A 49 14.06 14.27 -3.80
CA GLN A 49 15.32 14.29 -4.57
C GLN A 49 16.51 13.79 -3.74
N SER A 50 16.57 14.14 -2.46
CA SER A 50 17.63 13.68 -1.55
C SER A 50 17.54 12.17 -1.32
N PHE A 51 16.32 11.65 -1.14
CA PHE A 51 16.04 10.23 -1.02
C PHE A 51 16.44 9.48 -2.30
N GLU A 52 15.99 9.97 -3.47
CA GLU A 52 16.30 9.39 -4.77
C GLU A 52 17.81 9.30 -5.03
N ALA A 53 18.53 10.39 -4.72
CA ALA A 53 19.98 10.45 -4.89
C ALA A 53 20.70 9.46 -3.95
N LYS A 54 20.27 9.36 -2.69
CA LYS A 54 20.84 8.47 -1.69
C LYS A 54 20.65 6.98 -2.06
N HIS A 55 19.47 6.62 -2.53
CA HIS A 55 19.12 5.23 -2.82
C HIS A 55 19.27 4.85 -4.30
N GLN A 56 19.77 5.77 -5.14
CA GLN A 56 20.00 5.57 -6.58
C GLN A 56 18.76 5.03 -7.30
N ILE A 57 17.61 5.67 -7.03
CA ILE A 57 16.32 5.34 -7.65
C ILE A 57 15.61 6.61 -8.07
N THR A 58 14.75 6.51 -9.07
CA THR A 58 13.73 7.53 -9.35
C THR A 58 12.40 6.97 -8.88
N LEU A 59 11.78 7.64 -7.89
CA LEU A 59 10.45 7.22 -7.41
C LEU A 59 9.40 7.43 -8.51
N PRO A 60 8.47 6.48 -8.68
CA PRO A 60 7.39 6.60 -9.66
C PRO A 60 6.54 7.84 -9.43
N GLU A 61 6.10 8.49 -10.51
CA GLU A 61 5.36 9.76 -10.46
C GLU A 61 4.05 9.65 -9.65
N ASP A 62 3.34 8.53 -9.75
CA ASP A 62 2.11 8.28 -9.02
C ASP A 62 2.37 8.11 -7.51
N TYR A 63 3.46 7.45 -7.12
CA TYR A 63 3.88 7.37 -5.72
C TYR A 63 4.34 8.74 -5.18
N GLN A 64 5.13 9.50 -5.96
CA GLN A 64 5.51 10.88 -5.57
C GLN A 64 4.27 11.76 -5.35
N LYS A 65 3.21 11.62 -6.16
CA LYS A 65 1.94 12.33 -5.97
C LYS A 65 1.29 12.00 -4.63
N PHE A 66 1.40 10.76 -4.17
CA PHE A 66 0.88 10.36 -2.87
C PHE A 66 1.68 10.99 -1.73
N ILE A 67 3.01 10.81 -1.69
CA ILE A 67 3.84 11.29 -0.57
C ILE A 67 3.90 12.82 -0.50
N THR A 68 3.67 13.54 -1.61
CA THR A 68 3.52 15.01 -1.60
C THR A 68 2.16 15.48 -1.08
N LEU A 69 1.17 14.59 -0.97
CA LEU A 69 -0.10 14.85 -0.28
C LEU A 69 -0.01 14.45 1.18
N HIS A 70 0.50 13.27 1.44
CA HIS A 70 0.63 12.59 2.73
C HIS A 70 1.91 11.77 2.75
N ASN A 71 2.86 12.17 3.56
CA ASN A 71 4.10 11.40 3.76
C ASN A 71 3.82 10.24 4.72
N GLY A 72 3.10 9.23 4.21
CA GLY A 72 2.65 8.06 4.94
C GLY A 72 1.14 8.04 5.22
N ALA A 73 0.62 6.84 5.45
CA ALA A 73 -0.78 6.61 5.85
C ALA A 73 -0.94 5.24 6.50
N LYS A 74 -2.02 5.08 7.26
CA LYS A 74 -2.53 3.80 7.73
C LYS A 74 -3.97 3.66 7.24
N ILE A 75 -4.25 2.61 6.50
CA ILE A 75 -5.52 2.43 5.80
C ILE A 75 -6.15 1.12 6.27
N PHE A 76 -7.34 1.22 6.87
CA PHE A 76 -8.13 0.11 7.38
C PHE A 76 -7.50 -0.66 8.55
N GLU A 77 -6.88 0.07 9.50
CA GLU A 77 -6.54 -0.52 10.80
C GLU A 77 -7.83 -0.94 11.52
N ILE A 78 -7.86 -2.16 12.02
CA ILE A 78 -9.07 -2.76 12.61
C ILE A 78 -9.34 -2.18 13.99
N LEU A 79 -10.59 -1.78 14.22
CA LEU A 79 -11.08 -1.37 15.54
C LEU A 79 -11.89 -2.51 16.15
N SER A 80 -11.51 -2.97 17.34
CA SER A 80 -12.25 -3.92 18.15
C SER A 80 -12.61 -3.29 19.49
N ASP A 81 -13.89 -3.19 19.79
CA ASP A 81 -14.41 -2.52 21.01
C ASP A 81 -13.89 -1.08 21.19
N GLY A 82 -13.60 -0.40 20.07
CA GLY A 82 -13.06 0.97 20.04
C GLY A 82 -11.54 1.06 20.24
N GLU A 83 -10.85 -0.06 20.38
CA GLU A 83 -9.40 -0.14 20.43
C GLU A 83 -8.82 -0.50 19.06
N ASN A 84 -7.74 0.17 18.66
CA ASN A 84 -7.01 -0.16 17.44
C ASN A 84 -6.17 -1.41 17.68
N ILE A 85 -6.46 -2.49 16.95
CA ILE A 85 -5.77 -3.78 17.05
C ILE A 85 -4.81 -4.04 15.89
N GLY A 86 -4.56 -3.03 15.04
CA GLY A 86 -3.63 -3.13 13.91
C GLY A 86 -4.30 -3.63 12.63
N GLY A 87 -3.52 -4.25 11.78
CA GLY A 87 -3.95 -4.74 10.46
C GLY A 87 -3.97 -3.66 9.38
N GLY A 88 -4.54 -4.00 8.23
CA GLY A 88 -4.66 -3.10 7.10
C GLY A 88 -3.36 -2.86 6.32
N LEU A 89 -3.23 -1.69 5.73
CA LEU A 89 -2.07 -1.22 4.97
C LEU A 89 -1.44 -0.04 5.69
N GLN A 90 -0.18 -0.16 6.06
CA GLN A 90 0.66 0.96 6.42
C GLN A 90 1.47 1.38 5.19
N LEU A 91 1.30 2.59 4.71
CA LEU A 91 2.19 3.23 3.74
C LEU A 91 3.22 4.05 4.50
N PHE A 92 4.49 3.81 4.23
CA PHE A 92 5.60 4.41 4.95
C PHE A 92 5.84 5.86 4.53
N SER A 93 6.28 6.68 5.49
CA SER A 93 6.94 7.95 5.21
C SER A 93 8.34 7.70 4.62
N LEU A 94 8.97 8.73 4.04
CA LEU A 94 10.35 8.59 3.55
C LEU A 94 11.32 8.21 4.68
N GLU A 95 11.09 8.69 5.89
CA GLU A 95 11.87 8.35 7.07
C GLU A 95 11.66 6.89 7.49
N GLU A 96 10.41 6.41 7.48
CA GLU A 96 10.11 5.00 7.79
C GLU A 96 10.72 4.07 6.74
N ILE A 97 10.71 4.43 5.45
CA ILE A 97 11.41 3.66 4.41
C ILE A 97 12.91 3.57 4.72
N GLU A 98 13.53 4.67 5.15
CA GLU A 98 14.94 4.67 5.52
C GLU A 98 15.24 3.82 6.75
N GLU A 99 14.32 3.75 7.72
CA GLU A 99 14.45 2.85 8.86
C GLU A 99 14.32 1.38 8.44
N GLU A 100 13.33 1.05 7.59
CA GLU A 100 13.16 -0.31 7.07
C GLU A 100 14.38 -0.78 6.29
N LEU A 101 14.99 0.07 5.46
CA LEU A 101 16.18 -0.25 4.68
C LEU A 101 17.43 -0.51 5.53
N LYS A 102 17.42 -0.23 6.84
CA LYS A 102 18.51 -0.59 7.77
C LYS A 102 18.52 -2.08 8.14
N TYR A 103 17.40 -2.77 7.95
CA TYR A 103 17.30 -4.21 8.15
C TYR A 103 17.86 -4.97 6.93
N GLU A 104 19.19 -4.82 6.69
CA GLU A 104 19.88 -5.35 5.50
C GLU A 104 19.66 -6.85 5.33
N ASP A 105 19.64 -7.62 6.43
CA ASP A 105 19.43 -9.07 6.41
C ASP A 105 18.05 -9.46 5.85
N LEU A 106 17.03 -8.63 6.05
CA LEU A 106 15.68 -8.88 5.58
C LEU A 106 15.56 -8.73 4.04
N PHE A 107 16.34 -7.79 3.49
CA PHE A 107 16.29 -7.44 2.06
C PHE A 107 17.54 -7.89 1.29
N GLU A 108 18.32 -8.83 1.86
CA GLU A 108 19.52 -9.33 1.19
C GLU A 108 19.17 -9.93 -0.17
N GLY A 109 19.82 -9.42 -1.22
CA GLY A 109 19.57 -9.85 -2.61
C GLY A 109 18.31 -9.28 -3.24
N ILE A 110 17.53 -8.44 -2.54
CA ILE A 110 16.32 -7.80 -3.04
C ILE A 110 16.66 -6.42 -3.62
N ASN A 111 16.44 -6.24 -4.93
CA ASN A 111 16.63 -4.94 -5.58
C ASN A 111 15.31 -4.13 -5.58
N GLY A 112 14.87 -3.74 -4.38
CA GLY A 112 13.60 -3.07 -4.18
C GLY A 112 13.62 -1.99 -3.09
N ILE A 113 12.55 -1.21 -3.03
CA ILE A 113 12.30 -0.21 -1.99
C ILE A 113 11.00 -0.58 -1.26
N PRO A 114 11.02 -0.86 0.06
CA PRO A 114 9.82 -1.09 0.84
C PRO A 114 9.07 0.24 1.00
N ILE A 115 7.83 0.30 0.53
CA ILE A 115 6.98 1.50 0.62
C ILE A 115 5.79 1.33 1.55
N GLY A 116 5.62 0.14 2.10
CA GLY A 116 4.53 -0.13 3.03
C GLY A 116 4.55 -1.55 3.56
N TYR A 117 3.64 -1.79 4.51
CA TYR A 117 3.45 -3.06 5.18
C TYR A 117 1.99 -3.49 5.09
N LEU A 118 1.74 -4.72 4.72
CA LEU A 118 0.41 -5.29 4.49
C LEU A 118 0.17 -6.46 5.45
N LEU A 119 -0.99 -6.46 6.08
CA LEU A 119 -1.48 -7.58 6.90
C LEU A 119 -0.47 -8.02 7.99
N GLU A 120 0.40 -7.10 8.43
CA GLU A 120 1.45 -7.34 9.45
C GLU A 120 2.50 -8.42 9.08
N GLU A 121 2.53 -8.88 7.83
CA GLU A 121 3.40 -9.97 7.40
C GLU A 121 4.17 -9.69 6.10
N CYS A 122 3.69 -8.76 5.27
CA CYS A 122 4.19 -8.57 3.92
C CYS A 122 4.61 -7.12 3.65
N HIS A 123 5.73 -6.93 2.96
CA HIS A 123 6.14 -5.62 2.48
C HIS A 123 5.59 -5.34 1.08
N LEU A 124 5.02 -4.16 0.90
CA LEU A 124 4.74 -3.62 -0.43
C LEU A 124 6.00 -2.95 -0.96
N MET A 125 6.50 -3.41 -2.09
CA MET A 125 7.81 -3.04 -2.63
C MET A 125 7.70 -2.40 -4.00
N ILE A 126 8.59 -1.43 -4.28
CA ILE A 126 8.89 -0.95 -5.63
C ILE A 126 10.09 -1.72 -6.18
N ASP A 127 9.94 -2.35 -7.34
CA ASP A 127 11.00 -3.05 -8.07
C ASP A 127 11.87 -2.04 -8.83
N LYS A 128 13.13 -1.88 -8.41
CA LYS A 128 14.09 -0.97 -9.03
C LYS A 128 14.43 -1.35 -10.47
N ASP A 129 14.49 -2.64 -10.76
CA ASP A 129 14.82 -3.10 -12.12
C ASP A 129 13.70 -2.74 -13.10
N LYS A 130 12.45 -2.92 -12.70
CA LYS A 130 11.29 -2.52 -13.50
C LYS A 130 11.24 -1.00 -13.71
N ILE A 131 11.47 -0.21 -12.66
CA ILE A 131 11.56 1.25 -12.79
C ILE A 131 12.64 1.66 -13.79
N ASN A 132 13.84 1.07 -13.68
CA ASN A 132 14.95 1.37 -14.58
C ASN A 132 14.66 0.97 -16.03
N GLN A 133 13.82 -0.02 -16.25
CA GLN A 133 13.36 -0.47 -17.57
C GLN A 133 12.18 0.35 -18.12
N GLY A 134 11.60 1.25 -17.29
CA GLY A 134 10.40 2.01 -17.64
C GLY A 134 9.12 1.17 -17.64
N ASP A 135 9.11 0.01 -16.96
CA ASP A 135 7.92 -0.82 -16.82
C ASP A 135 6.96 -0.15 -15.81
N PRO A 136 5.73 0.18 -16.20
CA PRO A 136 4.75 0.77 -15.29
C PRO A 136 4.23 -0.23 -14.24
N ASN A 137 4.48 -1.52 -14.38
CA ASN A 137 3.99 -2.57 -13.47
C ASN A 137 5.05 -2.94 -12.43
N TYR A 138 5.49 -1.99 -11.64
CA TYR A 138 6.67 -2.07 -10.79
C TYR A 138 6.42 -2.53 -9.36
N LEU A 139 5.16 -2.77 -8.95
CA LEU A 139 4.87 -3.22 -7.60
C LEU A 139 4.93 -4.73 -7.45
N TYR A 140 5.43 -5.15 -6.30
CA TYR A 140 5.36 -6.54 -5.85
C TYR A 140 5.15 -6.61 -4.33
N ILE A 141 4.72 -7.76 -3.85
CA ILE A 141 4.66 -8.10 -2.44
C ILE A 141 5.85 -9.00 -2.13
N PHE A 142 6.53 -8.69 -1.03
CA PHE A 142 7.58 -9.49 -0.46
C PHE A 142 7.15 -10.04 0.89
N GLU A 143 7.04 -11.36 0.97
CA GLU A 143 6.71 -12.08 2.20
C GLU A 143 8.00 -12.58 2.87
N SER A 144 8.03 -12.57 4.21
CA SER A 144 9.15 -13.10 4.98
C SER A 144 9.23 -14.61 4.78
N GLY A 145 10.14 -15.06 3.94
CA GLY A 145 10.28 -16.47 3.53
C GLY A 145 10.69 -16.60 2.08
N LEU A 146 10.96 -15.47 1.39
CA LEU A 146 11.55 -15.37 0.06
C LEU A 146 10.57 -15.50 -1.12
N GLU A 147 9.29 -15.26 -0.94
CA GLU A 147 8.38 -15.23 -2.09
C GLU A 147 8.24 -13.81 -2.65
N TYR A 148 8.77 -13.63 -3.87
CA TYR A 148 8.55 -12.47 -4.71
C TYR A 148 7.24 -12.64 -5.48
N ASN A 149 6.22 -11.87 -5.11
CA ASN A 149 4.91 -11.94 -5.74
C ASN A 149 4.62 -10.66 -6.54
N PRO A 150 4.84 -10.65 -7.87
CA PRO A 150 4.61 -9.47 -8.69
C PRO A 150 3.12 -9.17 -8.83
N LEU A 151 2.72 -7.96 -8.46
CA LEU A 151 1.33 -7.52 -8.58
C LEU A 151 0.94 -7.15 -10.02
N ASN A 152 1.92 -6.84 -10.87
CA ASN A 152 1.73 -6.30 -12.22
C ASN A 152 0.87 -5.03 -12.22
N LEU A 153 1.11 -4.15 -11.27
CA LEU A 153 0.41 -2.88 -11.04
C LEU A 153 1.41 -1.76 -10.78
N ASN A 154 0.95 -0.53 -10.99
CA ASN A 154 1.55 0.68 -10.43
C ASN A 154 0.87 1.04 -9.10
N PHE A 155 1.40 2.04 -8.39
CA PHE A 155 0.89 2.46 -7.09
C PHE A 155 -0.55 3.02 -7.18
N GLU A 156 -0.84 3.80 -8.21
CA GLU A 156 -2.16 4.40 -8.41
C GLU A 156 -3.26 3.35 -8.51
N ILE A 157 -3.05 2.31 -9.32
CA ILE A 157 -4.02 1.23 -9.51
C ILE A 157 -4.08 0.35 -8.25
N PHE A 158 -2.95 0.07 -7.63
CA PHE A 158 -2.91 -0.70 -6.38
C PHE A 158 -3.74 -0.04 -5.29
N LEU A 159 -3.50 1.25 -5.02
CA LEU A 159 -4.21 1.99 -3.98
C LEU A 159 -5.73 2.02 -4.23
N ASP A 160 -6.13 2.28 -5.47
CA ASP A 160 -7.54 2.30 -5.86
C ASP A 160 -8.21 0.94 -5.63
N ARG A 161 -7.59 -0.14 -6.09
CA ARG A 161 -8.11 -1.50 -5.92
C ARG A 161 -8.12 -1.97 -4.47
N TYR A 162 -7.09 -1.63 -3.70
CA TYR A 162 -7.04 -1.97 -2.28
C TYR A 162 -8.21 -1.34 -1.51
N ILE A 163 -8.51 -0.07 -1.80
CA ILE A 163 -9.64 0.64 -1.20
C ILE A 163 -10.97 0.03 -1.65
N LEU A 164 -11.14 -0.25 -2.95
CA LEU A 164 -12.36 -0.88 -3.47
C LEU A 164 -12.59 -2.30 -2.95
N ALA A 165 -11.51 -3.00 -2.67
CA ALA A 165 -11.54 -4.34 -2.08
C ALA A 165 -11.73 -4.33 -0.54
N ASN A 166 -11.96 -3.15 0.07
CA ASN A 166 -12.12 -3.01 1.52
C ASN A 166 -10.93 -3.55 2.34
N GLY A 167 -9.71 -3.43 1.79
CA GLY A 167 -8.50 -3.93 2.43
C GLY A 167 -8.21 -5.42 2.21
N GLU A 168 -9.08 -6.13 1.53
CA GLU A 168 -8.86 -7.54 1.22
C GLU A 168 -7.73 -7.73 0.20
N PRO A 169 -7.00 -8.86 0.25
CA PRO A 169 -5.90 -9.18 -0.67
C PRO A 169 -6.43 -9.51 -2.07
N PHE A 170 -6.88 -8.50 -2.80
CA PHE A 170 -7.50 -8.64 -4.13
C PHE A 170 -6.58 -9.32 -5.16
N TRP A 171 -5.28 -9.29 -4.96
CA TRP A 171 -4.30 -9.97 -5.82
C TRP A 171 -4.36 -11.48 -5.73
N ASP A 172 -4.92 -12.03 -4.64
CA ASP A 172 -5.16 -13.46 -4.45
C ASP A 172 -6.51 -13.91 -5.00
N TRP A 173 -7.35 -12.97 -5.44
CA TRP A 173 -8.64 -13.29 -5.99
C TRP A 173 -8.48 -14.08 -7.29
N ARG A 174 -8.73 -15.37 -7.19
CA ARG A 174 -8.84 -16.24 -8.36
C ARG A 174 -10.05 -15.81 -9.18
N TYR A 175 -10.03 -16.10 -10.49
CA TYR A 175 -11.21 -15.96 -11.33
C TYR A 175 -12.36 -16.77 -10.69
N TYR A 176 -13.33 -16.09 -10.10
CA TYR A 176 -14.52 -16.70 -9.58
C TYR A 176 -15.46 -17.04 -10.73
N THR A 177 -15.34 -18.27 -11.24
CA THR A 177 -16.46 -18.94 -11.92
C THR A 177 -17.32 -19.60 -10.84
N ALA A 178 -18.60 -19.82 -11.12
CA ALA A 178 -19.48 -20.58 -10.21
C ALA A 178 -18.87 -21.95 -9.84
N GLU A 179 -18.22 -22.60 -10.82
CA GLU A 179 -17.53 -23.87 -10.62
C GLU A 179 -16.39 -23.76 -9.60
N ASN A 180 -15.53 -22.75 -9.71
CA ASN A 180 -14.41 -22.54 -8.78
C ASN A 180 -14.91 -22.16 -7.40
N TYR A 181 -15.94 -21.32 -7.31
CA TYR A 181 -16.54 -20.91 -6.05
C TYR A 181 -17.07 -22.10 -5.24
N TYR A 182 -17.82 -23.00 -5.88
CA TYR A 182 -18.37 -24.17 -5.20
C TYR A 182 -17.36 -25.29 -4.94
N ARG A 183 -16.21 -25.28 -5.61
CA ARG A 183 -15.14 -26.28 -5.40
C ARG A 183 -14.23 -25.97 -4.22
N THR A 184 -14.19 -24.73 -3.76
CA THR A 184 -13.32 -24.27 -2.67
C THR A 184 -14.04 -24.09 -1.33
N ARG A 185 -15.34 -24.40 -1.26
CA ARG A 185 -16.13 -24.40 -0.02
C ARG A 185 -16.36 -25.78 0.55
#